data_23a012db1f9828507fdd054fc30cbe60
#
_entry.id   23a012db1f9828507fdd054fc30cbe60
#
_cell.length_a   1.000
_cell.length_b   1.000
_cell.length_c   1.000
_cell.angle_alpha   90.00
_cell.angle_beta   90.00
_cell.angle_gamma   90.00
#
_symmetry.space_group_name_H-M   'P 1'
#
loop_
_entity.id
_entity.type
_entity.pdbx_description
1 polymer ?
#
loop_
_entity_poly.entity_id
_entity_poly.type
_entity_poly.pdbx_seq_one_letter_code
_entity_poly.pdbx_strand_id
1 'polypeptide(L)'
;MAIKFEFYESPNTIGTRKKRYHARVVNWQRINTDYLAREIQYGSSLTVADIKATIISLSEKLAYYLKDGARVHIEGIGYFHISLTCPETRTPSSTRANKVKFKSVTFRADKYLKHQLSDVKTERSKYKPHSMPVTKESIDEALTEYFLTNSVLTRRKFESLCGLTRATAGRYIAQLAKDKKLRNISIPRNPIYEPVSYTHLTL
;
A
#
# COMPACT_ATOMS: atom_id res chain seq x y z
N MET A 1 -11.97 -6.73 -16.76
CA MET A 1 -10.70 -6.35 -16.11
C MET A 1 -10.66 -7.03 -14.74
N ALA A 2 -9.52 -7.58 -14.28
CA ALA A 2 -9.44 -8.26 -12.98
C ALA A 2 -8.61 -7.42 -11.99
N ILE A 3 -9.06 -7.31 -10.74
CA ILE A 3 -8.32 -6.65 -9.67
C ILE A 3 -7.19 -7.57 -9.20
N LYS A 4 -5.95 -7.06 -9.23
CA LYS A 4 -4.79 -7.81 -8.75
C LYS A 4 -4.68 -7.70 -7.23
N PHE A 5 -4.54 -8.85 -6.56
CA PHE A 5 -4.38 -8.92 -5.11
C PHE A 5 -3.17 -9.75 -4.71
N GLU A 6 -2.69 -9.59 -3.48
CA GLU A 6 -1.71 -10.46 -2.83
C GLU A 6 -2.07 -10.62 -1.35
N PHE A 7 -1.62 -11.72 -0.76
CA PHE A 7 -1.84 -12.02 0.65
C PHE A 7 -0.76 -11.38 1.53
N TYR A 8 -1.22 -10.77 2.62
CA TYR A 8 -0.38 -10.18 3.65
C TYR A 8 -0.66 -10.85 4.99
N GLU A 9 0.39 -11.11 5.76
CA GLU A 9 0.24 -11.64 7.11
C GLU A 9 -0.44 -10.58 7.99
N SER A 10 -1.50 -10.99 8.70
CA SER A 10 -2.18 -10.11 9.65
C SER A 10 -1.33 -9.99 10.91
N PRO A 11 -1.20 -8.79 11.51
CA PRO A 11 -0.53 -8.63 12.79
C PRO A 11 -1.12 -9.60 13.82
N ASN A 12 -0.27 -10.34 14.51
CA ASN A 12 -0.71 -11.25 15.55
C ASN A 12 -1.40 -10.45 16.67
N THR A 13 -2.69 -10.67 16.84
CA THR A 13 -3.38 -10.27 18.06
C THR A 13 -2.90 -11.19 19.19
N ILE A 14 -2.53 -10.60 20.32
CA ILE A 14 -1.95 -11.27 21.49
C ILE A 14 -2.64 -12.62 21.76
N GLY A 15 -1.88 -13.72 21.69
CA GLY A 15 -2.31 -15.06 22.14
C GLY A 15 -2.63 -16.10 21.07
N THR A 16 -2.66 -15.80 19.77
CA THR A 16 -2.92 -16.81 18.74
C THR A 16 -1.64 -17.21 18.00
N ARG A 17 -1.20 -18.47 18.15
CA ARG A 17 -0.04 -19.05 17.44
C ARG A 17 -0.27 -19.26 15.93
N LYS A 18 -1.48 -19.14 15.42
CA LYS A 18 -1.79 -19.41 14.00
C LYS A 18 -1.62 -18.14 13.16
N LYS A 19 -0.74 -18.20 12.17
CA LYS A 19 -0.61 -17.16 11.15
C LYS A 19 -1.92 -16.99 10.39
N ARG A 20 -2.39 -15.76 10.27
CA ARG A 20 -3.57 -15.40 9.49
C ARG A 20 -3.14 -14.50 8.34
N TYR A 21 -3.76 -14.66 7.18
CA TYR A 21 -3.47 -13.86 5.99
C TYR A 21 -4.74 -13.15 5.55
N HIS A 22 -4.60 -11.96 5.01
CA HIS A 22 -5.67 -11.21 4.39
C HIS A 22 -5.23 -10.72 3.01
N ALA A 23 -6.17 -10.71 2.05
CA ALA A 23 -5.93 -10.23 0.71
C ALA A 23 -5.93 -8.70 0.68
N ARG A 24 -5.00 -8.10 -0.03
CA ARG A 24 -4.96 -6.66 -0.34
C ARG A 24 -4.79 -6.44 -1.82
N VAL A 25 -5.47 -5.43 -2.33
CA VAL A 25 -5.29 -4.96 -3.71
C VAL A 25 -3.88 -4.43 -3.87
N VAL A 26 -3.24 -4.79 -4.97
CA VAL A 26 -1.91 -4.32 -5.36
C VAL A 26 -1.97 -3.66 -6.73
N ASN A 27 -1.00 -2.81 -7.05
CA ASN A 27 -0.90 -2.09 -8.32
C ASN A 27 -2.14 -1.25 -8.65
N TRP A 28 -2.73 -0.61 -7.64
CA TRP A 28 -3.87 0.28 -7.81
C TRP A 28 -3.45 1.60 -8.46
N GLN A 29 -4.22 2.00 -9.45
CA GLN A 29 -4.07 3.29 -10.09
C GLN A 29 -4.70 4.37 -9.20
N ARG A 30 -4.00 5.49 -9.04
CA ARG A 30 -4.54 6.65 -8.31
C ARG A 30 -5.32 7.52 -9.29
N ILE A 31 -6.62 7.57 -9.14
CA ILE A 31 -7.52 8.47 -9.88
C ILE A 31 -7.70 9.74 -9.03
N ASN A 32 -7.39 10.89 -9.60
CA ASN A 32 -7.59 12.18 -8.96
C ASN A 32 -8.90 12.86 -9.45
N THR A 33 -9.28 13.96 -8.80
CA THR A 33 -10.50 14.71 -9.14
C THR A 33 -10.48 15.26 -10.57
N ASP A 34 -9.31 15.64 -11.08
CA ASP A 34 -9.19 16.15 -12.45
C ASP A 34 -9.50 15.09 -13.49
N TYR A 35 -8.98 13.88 -13.29
CA TYR A 35 -9.26 12.75 -14.15
C TYR A 35 -10.76 12.39 -14.09
N LEU A 36 -11.29 12.24 -12.88
CA LEU A 36 -12.72 11.92 -12.68
C LEU A 36 -13.64 12.96 -13.32
N ALA A 37 -13.33 14.26 -13.18
CA ALA A 37 -14.12 15.32 -13.76
C ALA A 37 -14.14 15.28 -15.30
N ARG A 38 -13.02 14.91 -15.95
CA ARG A 38 -12.98 14.71 -17.41
C ARG A 38 -13.83 13.53 -17.84
N GLU A 39 -13.75 12.40 -17.14
CA GLU A 39 -14.57 11.22 -17.43
C GLU A 39 -16.07 11.54 -17.31
N ILE A 40 -16.49 12.29 -16.28
CA ILE A 40 -17.87 12.71 -16.10
C ILE A 40 -18.31 13.66 -17.24
N GLN A 41 -17.44 14.56 -17.67
CA GLN A 41 -17.74 15.48 -18.79
C GLN A 41 -18.04 14.72 -20.07
N TYR A 42 -17.34 13.64 -20.39
CA TYR A 42 -17.61 12.85 -21.60
C TYR A 42 -19.03 12.24 -21.64
N GLY A 43 -19.63 12.01 -20.49
CA GLY A 43 -20.98 11.43 -20.39
C GLY A 43 -22.07 12.41 -19.95
N SER A 44 -21.75 13.71 -19.83
CA SER A 44 -22.71 14.72 -19.34
C SER A 44 -22.57 16.05 -20.07
N SER A 45 -23.53 16.96 -19.86
CA SER A 45 -23.48 18.36 -20.36
C SER A 45 -22.67 19.29 -19.47
N LEU A 46 -22.11 18.80 -18.36
CA LEU A 46 -21.37 19.61 -17.40
C LEU A 46 -19.95 19.86 -17.88
N THR A 47 -19.41 21.04 -17.62
CA THR A 47 -18.00 21.33 -17.83
C THR A 47 -17.14 20.77 -16.67
N VAL A 48 -15.84 20.55 -16.91
CA VAL A 48 -14.90 20.17 -15.84
C VAL A 48 -14.93 21.16 -14.67
N ALA A 49 -15.13 22.46 -14.95
CA ALA A 49 -15.22 23.48 -13.92
C ALA A 49 -16.48 23.31 -13.05
N ASP A 50 -17.64 23.07 -13.67
CA ASP A 50 -18.89 22.83 -12.95
C ASP A 50 -18.83 21.59 -12.07
N ILE A 51 -18.25 20.51 -12.58
CA ILE A 51 -18.08 19.26 -11.84
C ILE A 51 -17.17 19.48 -10.61
N LYS A 52 -16.05 20.17 -10.78
CA LYS A 52 -15.16 20.50 -9.66
C LYS A 52 -15.83 21.40 -8.63
N ALA A 53 -16.55 22.45 -9.07
CA ALA A 53 -17.29 23.34 -8.20
C ALA A 53 -18.34 22.56 -7.39
N THR A 54 -19.07 21.64 -8.04
CA THR A 54 -20.04 20.78 -7.38
C THR A 54 -19.40 19.88 -6.32
N ILE A 55 -18.25 19.24 -6.62
CA ILE A 55 -17.54 18.40 -5.66
C ILE A 55 -17.06 19.21 -4.45
N ILE A 56 -16.56 20.43 -4.66
CA ILE A 56 -16.12 21.32 -3.58
C ILE A 56 -17.31 21.69 -2.71
N SER A 57 -18.41 22.19 -3.32
CA SER A 57 -19.62 22.58 -2.61
C SER A 57 -20.22 21.40 -1.82
N LEU A 58 -20.22 20.19 -2.40
CA LEU A 58 -20.67 18.98 -1.73
C LEU A 58 -19.81 18.68 -0.50
N SER A 59 -18.49 18.79 -0.61
CA SER A 59 -17.55 18.58 0.50
C SER A 59 -17.80 19.57 1.65
N GLU A 60 -18.03 20.86 1.32
CA GLU A 60 -18.33 21.90 2.30
C GLU A 60 -19.64 21.63 3.04
N LYS A 61 -20.71 21.30 2.30
CA LYS A 61 -22.02 20.97 2.89
C LYS A 61 -21.98 19.69 3.71
N LEU A 62 -21.24 18.67 3.24
CA LEU A 62 -21.02 17.45 4.00
C LEU A 62 -20.32 17.77 5.33
N ALA A 63 -19.25 18.56 5.30
CA ALA A 63 -18.56 18.98 6.52
C ALA A 63 -19.45 19.79 7.47
N TYR A 64 -20.30 20.67 6.93
CA TYR A 64 -21.24 21.45 7.71
C TYR A 64 -22.22 20.57 8.51
N TYR A 65 -22.92 19.65 7.82
CA TYR A 65 -23.89 18.78 8.48
C TYR A 65 -23.23 17.75 9.41
N LEU A 66 -22.04 17.24 9.08
CA LEU A 66 -21.30 16.33 9.95
C LEU A 66 -20.83 17.01 11.25
N LYS A 67 -20.48 18.31 11.22
CA LYS A 67 -20.17 19.08 12.45
C LYS A 67 -21.37 19.22 13.38
N ASP A 68 -22.57 19.25 12.82
CA ASP A 68 -23.82 19.26 13.59
C ASP A 68 -24.25 17.86 14.08
N GLY A 69 -23.42 16.85 13.87
CA GLY A 69 -23.67 15.48 14.29
C GLY A 69 -24.64 14.70 13.39
N ALA A 70 -25.03 15.24 12.26
CA ALA A 70 -25.93 14.59 11.32
C ALA A 70 -25.26 13.38 10.65
N ARG A 71 -26.11 12.43 10.22
CA ARG A 71 -25.74 11.41 9.26
C ARG A 71 -26.17 11.86 7.87
N VAL A 72 -25.23 11.96 6.94
CA VAL A 72 -25.50 12.37 5.57
C VAL A 72 -25.55 11.15 4.67
N HIS A 73 -26.63 11.00 3.90
CA HIS A 73 -26.77 9.98 2.86
C HIS A 73 -26.70 10.63 1.49
N ILE A 74 -25.81 10.14 0.64
CA ILE A 74 -25.71 10.50 -0.77
C ILE A 74 -26.09 9.26 -1.56
N GLU A 75 -27.24 9.32 -2.23
CA GLU A 75 -27.76 8.21 -3.03
C GLU A 75 -26.74 7.73 -4.06
N GLY A 76 -26.63 6.42 -4.21
CA GLY A 76 -25.66 5.79 -5.11
C GLY A 76 -24.23 5.77 -4.60
N ILE A 77 -23.88 6.60 -3.59
CA ILE A 77 -22.54 6.65 -3.01
C ILE A 77 -22.52 5.97 -1.63
N GLY A 78 -23.23 6.56 -0.65
CA GLY A 78 -23.28 5.98 0.68
C GLY A 78 -23.57 6.93 1.81
N TYR A 79 -23.34 6.46 3.02
CA TYR A 79 -23.63 7.12 4.28
C TYR A 79 -22.33 7.62 4.93
N PHE A 80 -22.37 8.86 5.39
CA PHE A 80 -21.28 9.50 6.12
C PHE A 80 -21.75 9.86 7.52
N HIS A 81 -20.92 9.62 8.52
CA HIS A 81 -21.12 10.07 9.91
C HIS A 81 -19.79 10.24 10.61
N ILE A 82 -19.76 11.02 11.67
CA ILE A 82 -18.56 11.17 12.48
C ILE A 82 -18.44 10.03 13.50
N SER A 83 -17.21 9.70 13.85
CA SER A 83 -16.88 8.88 14.99
C SER A 83 -16.11 9.71 16.02
N LEU A 84 -16.35 9.41 17.28
CA LEU A 84 -15.73 10.10 18.40
C LEU A 84 -14.73 9.16 19.10
N THR A 85 -13.79 9.73 19.83
CA THR A 85 -12.86 9.00 20.69
C THR A 85 -12.86 9.64 22.06
N CYS A 86 -12.70 8.80 23.08
CA CYS A 86 -12.49 9.24 24.47
C CYS A 86 -11.40 8.39 25.12
N PRO A 87 -10.80 8.84 26.23
CA PRO A 87 -9.95 7.98 27.07
C PRO A 87 -10.71 6.76 27.56
N GLU A 88 -9.98 5.74 27.99
CA GLU A 88 -10.58 4.56 28.59
C GLU A 88 -11.46 4.96 29.79
N THR A 89 -12.74 4.57 29.72
CA THR A 89 -13.77 5.03 30.64
C THR A 89 -14.42 3.83 31.32
N ARG A 90 -14.27 3.69 32.62
CA ARG A 90 -14.86 2.59 33.42
C ARG A 90 -16.37 2.78 33.64
N THR A 91 -16.81 4.02 33.83
CA THR A 91 -18.23 4.35 34.00
C THR A 91 -18.59 5.57 33.17
N PRO A 92 -19.83 5.69 32.63
CA PRO A 92 -20.23 6.83 31.79
C PRO A 92 -20.03 8.20 32.49
N SER A 93 -20.16 8.26 33.81
CA SER A 93 -20.00 9.47 34.59
C SER A 93 -18.54 9.85 34.87
N SER A 94 -17.58 8.95 34.66
CA SER A 94 -16.16 9.19 34.97
C SER A 94 -15.43 10.04 33.91
N THR A 95 -15.99 10.18 32.71
CA THR A 95 -15.38 10.95 31.61
C THR A 95 -16.18 12.21 31.37
N ARG A 96 -15.53 13.37 31.50
CA ARG A 96 -16.11 14.67 31.16
C ARG A 96 -16.24 14.85 29.66
N ALA A 97 -17.28 15.55 29.18
CA ALA A 97 -17.55 15.79 27.76
C ALA A 97 -16.37 16.42 27.00
N ASN A 98 -15.57 17.25 27.65
CA ASN A 98 -14.40 17.90 27.02
C ASN A 98 -13.26 16.92 26.65
N LYS A 99 -13.28 15.69 27.18
CA LYS A 99 -12.33 14.61 26.84
C LYS A 99 -12.78 13.80 25.63
N VAL A 100 -14.03 13.94 25.19
CA VAL A 100 -14.55 13.33 23.97
C VAL A 100 -14.16 14.21 22.78
N LYS A 101 -13.48 13.62 21.80
CA LYS A 101 -12.94 14.35 20.65
C LYS A 101 -13.36 13.69 19.33
N PHE A 102 -13.38 14.47 18.27
CA PHE A 102 -13.52 13.95 16.91
C PHE A 102 -12.39 12.94 16.64
N LYS A 103 -12.76 11.77 16.08
CA LYS A 103 -11.82 10.73 15.69
C LYS A 103 -11.64 10.68 14.17
N SER A 104 -12.73 10.47 13.44
CA SER A 104 -12.71 10.36 11.99
C SER A 104 -14.11 10.48 11.38
N VAL A 105 -14.17 10.63 10.07
CA VAL A 105 -15.39 10.41 9.30
C VAL A 105 -15.46 8.93 8.94
N THR A 106 -16.60 8.31 9.19
CA THR A 106 -16.90 6.92 8.81
C THR A 106 -17.76 6.95 7.56
N PHE A 107 -17.37 6.15 6.58
CA PHE A 107 -18.10 5.94 5.33
C PHE A 107 -18.66 4.52 5.25
N ARG A 108 -19.92 4.39 4.84
CA ARG A 108 -20.55 3.11 4.53
C ARG A 108 -21.17 3.18 3.14
N ALA A 109 -20.63 2.39 2.19
CA ALA A 109 -21.14 2.36 0.82
C ALA A 109 -22.61 1.97 0.74
N ASP A 110 -23.33 2.59 -0.19
CA ASP A 110 -24.72 2.30 -0.50
C ASP A 110 -24.88 0.89 -1.10
N LYS A 111 -26.09 0.36 -1.06
CA LYS A 111 -26.44 -0.92 -1.70
C LYS A 111 -26.18 -0.86 -3.21
N TYR A 112 -26.53 0.24 -3.85
CA TYR A 112 -26.30 0.45 -5.29
C TYR A 112 -24.82 0.29 -5.64
N LEU A 113 -23.92 1.03 -4.97
CA LEU A 113 -22.48 0.94 -5.21
C LEU A 113 -21.93 -0.46 -4.97
N LYS A 114 -22.41 -1.15 -3.92
CA LYS A 114 -22.01 -2.53 -3.64
C LYS A 114 -22.47 -3.50 -4.73
N HIS A 115 -23.68 -3.31 -5.23
CA HIS A 115 -24.24 -4.14 -6.31
C HIS A 115 -23.43 -3.97 -7.59
N GLN A 116 -23.04 -2.74 -7.95
CA GLN A 116 -22.19 -2.45 -9.12
C GLN A 116 -20.80 -3.12 -9.05
N LEU A 117 -20.36 -3.48 -7.85
CA LEU A 117 -19.05 -4.12 -7.61
C LEU A 117 -19.17 -5.64 -7.36
N SER A 118 -20.37 -6.22 -7.44
CA SER A 118 -20.61 -7.61 -7.08
C SER A 118 -19.97 -8.64 -8.04
N ASP A 119 -19.75 -8.24 -9.29
CA ASP A 119 -19.18 -9.06 -10.37
C ASP A 119 -17.68 -8.85 -10.56
N VAL A 120 -17.03 -8.14 -9.65
CA VAL A 120 -15.59 -7.85 -9.73
C VAL A 120 -14.77 -9.14 -9.71
N LYS A 121 -14.05 -9.38 -10.80
CA LYS A 121 -13.10 -10.50 -10.90
C LYS A 121 -11.79 -10.15 -10.23
N THR A 122 -11.21 -11.12 -9.53
CA THR A 122 -9.93 -10.96 -8.84
C THR A 122 -8.91 -11.94 -9.38
N GLU A 123 -7.65 -11.50 -9.49
CA GLU A 123 -6.52 -12.30 -9.95
C GLU A 123 -5.33 -12.11 -8.98
N ARG A 124 -4.65 -13.20 -8.65
CA ARG A 124 -3.46 -13.08 -7.82
C ARG A 124 -2.33 -12.43 -8.61
N SER A 125 -1.67 -11.43 -8.00
CA SER A 125 -0.56 -10.74 -8.62
C SER A 125 0.63 -11.67 -8.85
N LYS A 126 1.23 -11.62 -10.05
CA LYS A 126 2.50 -12.28 -10.33
C LYS A 126 3.68 -11.61 -9.62
N TYR A 127 3.53 -10.32 -9.28
CA TYR A 127 4.55 -9.54 -8.56
C TYR A 127 4.24 -9.55 -7.07
N LYS A 128 5.17 -10.03 -6.27
CA LYS A 128 5.08 -9.96 -4.81
C LYS A 128 5.43 -8.54 -4.35
N PRO A 129 4.49 -7.76 -3.78
CA PRO A 129 4.73 -6.37 -3.38
C PRO A 129 5.53 -6.24 -2.07
N HIS A 130 5.83 -7.35 -1.42
CA HIS A 130 6.65 -7.43 -0.22
C HIS A 130 7.78 -8.42 -0.42
N SER A 131 8.88 -8.19 0.26
CA SER A 131 10.03 -9.08 0.24
C SER A 131 9.66 -10.43 0.82
N MET A 132 10.18 -11.50 0.22
CA MET A 132 10.15 -12.80 0.86
C MET A 132 11.01 -12.76 2.13
N PRO A 133 10.65 -13.53 3.17
CA PRO A 133 11.55 -13.72 4.30
C PRO A 133 12.81 -14.45 3.78
N VAL A 134 13.93 -13.76 3.85
CA VAL A 134 15.24 -14.30 3.46
C VAL A 134 16.19 -14.17 4.63
N THR A 135 17.04 -15.17 4.80
CA THR A 135 18.16 -15.14 5.76
C THR A 135 19.41 -14.58 5.07
N LYS A 136 20.42 -14.19 5.84
CA LYS A 136 21.69 -13.74 5.28
C LYS A 136 22.38 -14.88 4.51
N GLU A 137 22.28 -16.09 5.04
CA GLU A 137 22.83 -17.31 4.45
C GLU A 137 22.21 -17.58 3.09
N SER A 138 20.87 -17.52 2.97
CA SER A 138 20.19 -17.74 1.69
C SER A 138 20.48 -16.67 0.63
N ILE A 139 20.78 -15.44 1.07
CA ILE A 139 21.26 -14.38 0.16
C ILE A 139 22.68 -14.68 -0.32
N ASP A 140 23.56 -15.09 0.58
CA ASP A 140 24.95 -15.41 0.25
C ASP A 140 25.02 -16.63 -0.70
N GLU A 141 24.22 -17.65 -0.49
CA GLU A 141 24.11 -18.81 -1.38
C GLU A 141 23.62 -18.38 -2.78
N ALA A 142 22.53 -17.62 -2.86
CA ALA A 142 21.99 -17.14 -4.12
C ALA A 142 22.97 -16.24 -4.88
N LEU A 143 23.75 -15.40 -4.18
CA LEU A 143 24.77 -14.58 -4.80
C LEU A 143 25.98 -15.40 -5.27
N THR A 144 26.39 -16.39 -4.49
CA THR A 144 27.48 -17.30 -4.88
C THR A 144 27.13 -18.03 -6.16
N GLU A 145 25.95 -18.65 -6.22
CA GLU A 145 25.47 -19.32 -7.44
C GLU A 145 25.36 -18.35 -8.64
N TYR A 146 24.82 -17.15 -8.40
CA TYR A 146 24.68 -16.14 -9.45
C TYR A 146 26.04 -15.72 -10.03
N PHE A 147 27.04 -15.50 -9.19
CA PHE A 147 28.37 -15.04 -9.60
C PHE A 147 29.25 -16.13 -10.22
N LEU A 148 28.83 -17.41 -10.18
CA LEU A 148 29.49 -18.45 -10.98
C LEU A 148 29.35 -18.21 -12.48
N THR A 149 28.27 -17.59 -12.91
CA THR A 149 27.96 -17.37 -14.34
C THR A 149 27.90 -15.90 -14.74
N ASN A 150 27.90 -14.97 -13.79
CA ASN A 150 27.73 -13.53 -14.03
C ASN A 150 28.79 -12.73 -13.30
N SER A 151 29.40 -11.75 -13.95
CA SER A 151 30.44 -10.90 -13.36
C SER A 151 29.87 -9.65 -12.66
N VAL A 152 28.63 -9.26 -12.95
CA VAL A 152 28.03 -8.04 -12.42
C VAL A 152 26.60 -8.25 -11.95
N LEU A 153 26.20 -7.47 -10.95
CA LEU A 153 24.87 -7.51 -10.35
C LEU A 153 24.23 -6.13 -10.36
N THR A 154 23.01 -6.03 -10.90
CA THR A 154 22.19 -4.83 -10.76
C THR A 154 21.20 -5.01 -9.62
N ARG A 155 20.74 -3.90 -9.01
CA ARG A 155 19.71 -3.96 -7.97
C ARG A 155 18.45 -4.70 -8.43
N ARG A 156 17.96 -4.45 -9.67
CA ARG A 156 16.78 -5.13 -10.23
C ARG A 156 16.99 -6.65 -10.32
N LYS A 157 18.18 -7.08 -10.69
CA LYS A 157 18.50 -8.51 -10.75
C LYS A 157 18.52 -9.13 -9.35
N PHE A 158 19.09 -8.42 -8.36
CA PHE A 158 19.09 -8.84 -6.97
C PHE A 158 17.66 -8.91 -6.37
N GLU A 159 16.79 -7.93 -6.70
CA GLU A 159 15.36 -7.97 -6.35
C GLU A 159 14.70 -9.26 -6.85
N SER A 160 14.94 -9.62 -8.11
CA SER A 160 14.39 -10.83 -8.72
C SER A 160 14.99 -12.11 -8.16
N LEU A 161 16.30 -12.14 -7.92
CA LEU A 161 17.03 -13.31 -7.44
C LEU A 161 16.57 -13.72 -6.04
N CYS A 162 16.44 -12.75 -5.14
CA CYS A 162 16.09 -12.99 -3.74
C CYS A 162 14.60 -12.75 -3.43
N GLY A 163 13.77 -12.43 -4.42
CA GLY A 163 12.35 -12.13 -4.20
C GLY A 163 12.11 -10.93 -3.29
N LEU A 164 12.94 -9.89 -3.41
CA LEU A 164 12.94 -8.72 -2.54
C LEU A 164 12.21 -7.53 -3.21
N THR A 165 11.63 -6.65 -2.37
CA THR A 165 11.21 -5.34 -2.85
C THR A 165 12.40 -4.41 -3.03
N ARG A 166 12.23 -3.38 -3.88
CA ARG A 166 13.26 -2.38 -4.15
C ARG A 166 13.90 -1.77 -2.90
N ALA A 167 13.08 -1.42 -1.89
CA ALA A 167 13.55 -0.83 -0.65
C ALA A 167 14.37 -1.81 0.19
N THR A 168 13.92 -3.06 0.28
CA THR A 168 14.61 -4.12 1.03
C THR A 168 15.89 -4.52 0.32
N ALA A 169 15.86 -4.71 -0.99
CA ALA A 169 17.05 -4.99 -1.80
C ALA A 169 18.10 -3.90 -1.65
N GLY A 170 17.69 -2.63 -1.68
CA GLY A 170 18.61 -1.50 -1.45
C GLY A 170 19.32 -1.56 -0.09
N ARG A 171 18.59 -1.92 0.97
CA ARG A 171 19.17 -2.07 2.32
C ARG A 171 20.17 -3.23 2.40
N TYR A 172 19.82 -4.38 1.82
CA TYR A 172 20.75 -5.52 1.79
C TYR A 172 22.00 -5.24 0.95
N ILE A 173 21.86 -4.63 -0.22
CA ILE A 173 23.01 -4.23 -1.05
C ILE A 173 23.93 -3.27 -0.29
N ALA A 174 23.36 -2.26 0.39
CA ALA A 174 24.14 -1.32 1.21
C ALA A 174 24.91 -2.04 2.33
N GLN A 175 24.28 -3.04 2.97
CA GLN A 175 24.93 -3.87 3.98
C GLN A 175 26.05 -4.72 3.37
N LEU A 176 25.79 -5.40 2.25
CA LEU A 176 26.79 -6.21 1.54
C LEU A 176 27.98 -5.37 1.06
N ALA A 177 27.74 -4.14 0.64
CA ALA A 177 28.80 -3.21 0.27
C ALA A 177 29.61 -2.77 1.49
N LYS A 178 28.96 -2.51 2.64
CA LYS A 178 29.62 -2.20 3.91
C LYS A 178 30.47 -3.37 4.41
N ASP A 179 29.96 -4.59 4.25
CA ASP A 179 30.63 -5.84 4.61
C ASP A 179 31.73 -6.24 3.59
N LYS A 180 32.01 -5.37 2.60
CA LYS A 180 33.01 -5.57 1.53
C LYS A 180 32.77 -6.83 0.68
N LYS A 181 31.55 -7.32 0.62
CA LYS A 181 31.15 -8.45 -0.23
C LYS A 181 30.84 -8.00 -1.66
N LEU A 182 30.32 -6.80 -1.83
CA LEU A 182 30.02 -6.17 -3.12
C LEU A 182 30.73 -4.82 -3.24
N ARG A 183 31.17 -4.48 -4.45
CA ARG A 183 31.73 -3.16 -4.79
C ARG A 183 30.94 -2.52 -5.92
N ASN A 184 30.54 -1.26 -5.77
CA ASN A 184 29.94 -0.49 -6.84
C ASN A 184 31.02 -0.04 -7.83
N ILE A 185 30.87 -0.44 -9.09
CA ILE A 185 31.81 -0.09 -10.18
C ILE A 185 31.25 0.97 -11.14
N SER A 186 30.06 1.51 -10.83
CA SER A 186 29.38 2.47 -11.69
C SER A 186 28.97 3.73 -10.91
N ILE A 187 28.28 4.65 -11.57
CA ILE A 187 27.81 5.90 -10.99
C ILE A 187 26.73 5.68 -9.94
N PRO A 188 26.63 6.52 -8.89
CA PRO A 188 25.64 6.37 -7.80
C PRO A 188 24.17 6.33 -8.28
N ARG A 189 23.87 7.03 -9.39
CA ARG A 189 22.51 7.12 -9.95
C ARG A 189 22.03 5.81 -10.60
N ASN A 190 22.97 5.01 -11.11
CA ASN A 190 22.68 3.70 -11.72
C ASN A 190 23.75 2.67 -11.29
N PRO A 191 23.73 2.23 -10.04
CA PRO A 191 24.79 1.40 -9.49
C PRO A 191 24.81 -0.01 -10.09
N ILE A 192 26.00 -0.45 -10.43
CA ILE A 192 26.33 -1.82 -10.85
C ILE A 192 27.36 -2.35 -9.86
N TYR A 193 27.15 -3.56 -9.39
CA TYR A 193 27.99 -4.14 -8.36
C TYR A 193 28.76 -5.34 -8.91
N GLU A 194 30.02 -5.48 -8.47
CA GLU A 194 30.83 -6.66 -8.69
C GLU A 194 31.09 -7.39 -7.36
N PRO A 195 31.35 -8.70 -7.39
CA PRO A 195 31.71 -9.45 -6.19
C PRO A 195 33.14 -9.10 -5.76
N VAL A 196 33.36 -8.99 -4.44
CA VAL A 196 34.70 -8.82 -3.85
C VAL A 196 35.16 -10.12 -3.18
N SER A 197 34.24 -10.89 -2.59
CA SER A 197 34.55 -12.10 -1.83
C SER A 197 33.90 -13.39 -2.37
N TYR A 198 33.05 -13.30 -3.40
CA TYR A 198 32.37 -14.48 -3.97
C TYR A 198 33.19 -15.18 -5.08
N THR A 199 34.36 -14.66 -5.45
CA THR A 199 35.19 -15.18 -6.53
C THR A 199 36.24 -16.18 -6.08
N HIS A 200 36.35 -16.50 -4.79
CA HIS A 200 37.40 -17.38 -4.26
C HIS A 200 37.01 -18.87 -4.10
N LEU A 201 35.96 -19.32 -4.81
CA LEU A 201 35.57 -20.74 -4.83
C LEU A 201 35.84 -21.42 -6.18
N THR A 202 36.79 -20.91 -6.96
CA THR A 202 37.32 -21.62 -8.14
C THR A 202 38.80 -21.86 -7.94
N LEU A 203 39.13 -22.92 -7.22
CA LEU A 203 40.28 -23.82 -7.42
C LEU A 203 39.98 -25.17 -6.79
#